data_8c2664366d9aee6da5d6bc8c97a17186
#
_entry.id   8c2664366d9aee6da5d6bc8c97a17186
#
_cell.length_a   1.000
_cell.length_b   1.000
_cell.length_c   1.000
_cell.angle_alpha   90.00
_cell.angle_beta   90.00
_cell.angle_gamma   90.00
#
_symmetry.space_group_name_H-M   'P 1'
#
loop_
_entity.id
_entity.type
_entity.pdbx_description
1 polymer ?
#
loop_
_entity_poly.entity_id
_entity_poly.type
_entity_poly.pdbx_seq_one_letter_code
_entity_poly.pdbx_strand_id
1 'polypeptide(L)'
;MLFRSKPETYGKPGYIRVDTVHQGDLAKAKGIYHINLIDEVTQWEIVGAVEKISEHYLVSLLEELIGQYPFYIRGFHSDNGSEYINKIVAKLLNKLLIKQTKSRARHCNDNALVEGKNGAIIRKNMGYAHIPQKHAPRVNRFYRNHLNIYLNYHRPCGFSTIITDKKGKQKKVYKTYQIPYERLKSLPYAEHYLREGITFEILDKIAYEKSDNECAALMQKAKVELFKSFHYTLQLPITYAIPAAVSANCATPISGSYLD
;
A
#
# COMPACT_ATOMS: atom_id res chain seq x y z
N MET A 1 17.12 -18.57 7.21
CA MET A 1 18.29 -17.69 7.41
C MET A 1 18.12 -16.46 6.52
N LEU A 2 18.07 -15.24 7.07
CA LEU A 2 17.94 -14.02 6.28
C LEU A 2 19.31 -13.65 5.69
N PHE A 3 19.41 -13.62 4.38
CA PHE A 3 20.65 -13.26 3.69
C PHE A 3 20.75 -11.73 3.52
N ARG A 4 21.89 -11.17 3.88
CA ARG A 4 22.24 -9.78 3.57
C ARG A 4 22.85 -9.72 2.16
N SER A 5 22.02 -9.48 1.16
CA SER A 5 22.48 -9.38 -0.22
C SER A 5 21.54 -8.46 -1.01
N LYS A 6 22.09 -7.73 -1.96
CA LYS A 6 21.26 -7.11 -2.97
C LYS A 6 20.69 -8.25 -3.83
N PRO A 7 19.35 -8.31 -4.03
CA PRO A 7 18.77 -9.32 -4.91
C PRO A 7 19.24 -9.12 -6.34
N GLU A 8 19.56 -10.21 -7.01
CA GLU A 8 19.82 -10.23 -8.44
C GLU A 8 18.54 -10.66 -9.14
N THR A 9 17.98 -9.75 -9.92
CA THR A 9 16.69 -9.97 -10.61
C THR A 9 16.85 -10.70 -11.93
N TYR A 10 18.03 -10.65 -12.53
CA TYR A 10 18.29 -11.18 -13.88
C TYR A 10 17.28 -10.71 -14.93
N GLY A 11 16.74 -9.49 -14.77
CA GLY A 11 15.72 -8.91 -15.63
C GLY A 11 14.32 -9.54 -15.50
N LYS A 12 14.10 -10.40 -14.53
CA LYS A 12 12.80 -11.06 -14.27
C LYS A 12 12.00 -10.28 -13.24
N PRO A 13 10.68 -10.09 -13.43
CA PRO A 13 9.80 -9.46 -12.44
C PRO A 13 9.58 -10.36 -11.23
N GLY A 14 9.06 -9.78 -10.15
CA GLY A 14 8.73 -10.48 -8.91
C GLY A 14 9.72 -10.28 -7.78
N TYR A 15 10.70 -9.38 -7.91
CA TYR A 15 11.63 -9.00 -6.84
C TYR A 15 11.20 -7.67 -6.23
N ILE A 16 10.46 -7.77 -5.13
CA ILE A 16 9.80 -6.64 -4.49
C ILE A 16 10.72 -5.96 -3.48
N ARG A 17 10.84 -4.64 -3.60
CA ARG A 17 11.40 -3.74 -2.58
C ARG A 17 10.27 -3.25 -1.70
N VAL A 18 10.49 -3.28 -0.39
CA VAL A 18 9.49 -2.82 0.56
C VAL A 18 10.07 -1.79 1.51
N ASP A 19 9.25 -0.80 1.83
CA ASP A 19 9.54 0.21 2.83
C ASP A 19 8.27 0.70 3.51
N THR A 20 8.43 1.33 4.67
CA THR A 20 7.34 1.87 5.48
C THR A 20 7.47 3.37 5.62
N VAL A 21 6.37 4.08 5.44
CA VAL A 21 6.30 5.53 5.65
C VAL A 21 5.31 5.84 6.76
N HIS A 22 5.81 6.35 7.88
CA HIS A 22 4.98 6.78 9.01
C HIS A 22 4.37 8.15 8.76
N GLN A 23 3.05 8.30 8.99
CA GLN A 23 2.28 9.53 8.73
C GLN A 23 2.31 10.53 9.91
N GLY A 24 3.32 10.43 10.76
CA GLY A 24 3.56 11.38 11.84
C GLY A 24 2.76 11.08 13.12
N ASP A 25 3.06 11.85 14.16
CA ASP A 25 2.40 11.80 15.46
C ASP A 25 1.73 13.14 15.75
N LEU A 26 0.56 13.12 16.39
CA LEU A 26 -0.13 14.32 16.86
C LEU A 26 -0.62 14.09 18.29
N ALA A 27 -0.20 14.95 19.24
CA ALA A 27 -0.59 14.86 20.65
C ALA A 27 -0.40 13.45 21.24
N LYS A 28 0.73 12.79 20.97
CA LYS A 28 1.07 11.41 21.35
C LYS A 28 0.25 10.31 20.63
N ALA A 29 -0.70 10.65 19.79
CA ALA A 29 -1.39 9.68 18.95
C ALA A 29 -0.59 9.44 17.66
N LYS A 30 -0.27 8.19 17.38
CA LYS A 30 0.44 7.80 16.15
C LYS A 30 -0.50 7.88 14.94
N GLY A 31 0.04 8.33 13.81
CA GLY A 31 -0.62 8.24 12.52
C GLY A 31 -0.56 6.85 11.93
N ILE A 32 -1.21 6.67 10.77
CA ILE A 32 -1.13 5.43 9.98
C ILE A 32 0.28 5.21 9.46
N TYR A 33 0.56 3.96 9.08
CA TYR A 33 1.80 3.57 8.40
C TYR A 33 1.45 3.13 6.99
N HIS A 34 2.10 3.73 6.00
CA HIS A 34 1.99 3.30 4.61
C HIS A 34 3.05 2.25 4.32
N ILE A 35 2.66 1.19 3.66
CA ILE A 35 3.55 0.13 3.18
C ILE A 35 3.67 0.28 1.68
N ASN A 36 4.88 0.45 1.19
CA ASN A 36 5.17 0.61 -0.22
C ASN A 36 5.93 -0.61 -0.75
N LEU A 37 5.36 -1.28 -1.73
CA LEU A 37 5.93 -2.43 -2.40
C LEU A 37 6.16 -2.10 -3.86
N ILE A 38 7.40 -2.26 -4.35
CA ILE A 38 7.72 -1.99 -5.75
C ILE A 38 8.57 -3.10 -6.36
N ASP A 39 8.17 -3.59 -7.54
CA ASP A 39 8.98 -4.51 -8.31
C ASP A 39 10.20 -3.81 -8.94
N GLU A 40 11.37 -4.42 -8.81
CA GLU A 40 12.64 -3.79 -9.25
C GLU A 40 12.74 -3.68 -10.78
N VAL A 41 12.11 -4.58 -11.53
CA VAL A 41 12.25 -4.68 -12.99
C VAL A 41 11.20 -3.88 -13.74
N THR A 42 9.95 -3.99 -13.32
CA THR A 42 8.83 -3.32 -13.98
C THR A 42 8.45 -2.00 -13.34
N GLN A 43 8.92 -1.73 -12.12
CA GLN A 43 8.45 -0.65 -11.25
C GLN A 43 6.94 -0.73 -10.94
N TRP A 44 6.34 -1.93 -11.06
CA TRP A 44 4.99 -2.17 -10.58
C TRP A 44 4.93 -1.89 -9.09
N GLU A 45 4.04 -0.97 -8.71
CA GLU A 45 4.01 -0.41 -7.36
C GLU A 45 2.64 -0.60 -6.70
N ILE A 46 2.64 -1.22 -5.53
CA ILE A 46 1.42 -1.43 -4.73
C ILE A 46 1.62 -0.77 -3.38
N VAL A 47 0.71 0.12 -3.03
CA VAL A 47 0.71 0.83 -1.74
C VAL A 47 -0.46 0.37 -0.90
N GLY A 48 -0.22 0.20 0.40
CA GLY A 48 -1.24 -0.07 1.40
C GLY A 48 -1.01 0.74 2.68
N ALA A 49 -1.91 0.64 3.63
CA ALA A 49 -1.80 1.32 4.92
C ALA A 49 -2.24 0.41 6.06
N VAL A 50 -1.54 0.49 7.20
CA VAL A 50 -1.90 -0.18 8.44
C VAL A 50 -2.07 0.82 9.58
N GLU A 51 -2.92 0.47 10.53
CA GLU A 51 -3.09 1.24 11.76
C GLU A 51 -1.83 1.17 12.63
N LYS A 52 -1.27 -0.02 12.77
CA LYS A 52 -0.11 -0.30 13.65
C LYS A 52 0.85 -1.26 12.95
N ILE A 53 2.14 -1.05 13.21
CA ILE A 53 3.18 -2.02 12.85
C ILE A 53 3.15 -3.13 13.89
N SER A 54 2.25 -4.08 13.70
CA SER A 54 2.21 -5.33 14.45
C SER A 54 1.94 -6.48 13.51
N GLU A 55 2.29 -7.67 13.95
CA GLU A 55 2.14 -8.91 13.21
C GLU A 55 0.75 -9.08 12.60
N HIS A 56 -0.27 -8.92 13.44
CA HIS A 56 -1.67 -9.09 13.07
C HIS A 56 -2.08 -8.19 11.90
N TYR A 57 -1.74 -6.89 11.96
CA TYR A 57 -2.11 -5.92 10.92
C TYR A 57 -1.23 -6.08 9.68
N LEU A 58 0.08 -6.31 9.87
CA LEU A 58 1.03 -6.32 8.77
C LEU A 58 0.88 -7.57 7.88
N VAL A 59 0.67 -8.76 8.48
CA VAL A 59 0.54 -10.01 7.72
C VAL A 59 -0.68 -9.97 6.81
N SER A 60 -1.85 -9.61 7.36
CA SER A 60 -3.08 -9.53 6.57
C SER A 60 -2.96 -8.51 5.42
N LEU A 61 -2.34 -7.34 5.70
CA LEU A 61 -2.12 -6.37 4.65
C LEU A 61 -1.15 -6.89 3.58
N LEU A 62 -0.02 -7.48 3.97
CA LEU A 62 0.95 -8.00 3.01
C LEU A 62 0.36 -9.08 2.11
N GLU A 63 -0.46 -10.00 2.63
CA GLU A 63 -1.20 -10.98 1.84
C GLU A 63 -2.08 -10.29 0.78
N GLU A 64 -2.83 -9.27 1.19
CA GLU A 64 -3.68 -8.49 0.29
C GLU A 64 -2.85 -7.75 -0.78
N LEU A 65 -1.75 -7.11 -0.39
CA LEU A 65 -0.90 -6.34 -1.31
C LEU A 65 -0.18 -7.24 -2.31
N ILE A 66 0.38 -8.36 -1.86
CA ILE A 66 1.00 -9.38 -2.72
C ILE A 66 -0.03 -9.94 -3.71
N GLY A 67 -1.27 -10.10 -3.26
CA GLY A 67 -2.39 -10.54 -4.09
C GLY A 67 -2.73 -9.61 -5.26
N GLN A 68 -2.35 -8.33 -5.21
CA GLN A 68 -2.60 -7.35 -6.28
C GLN A 68 -1.58 -7.39 -7.44
N TYR A 69 -0.46 -8.13 -7.28
CA TYR A 69 0.50 -8.30 -8.40
C TYR A 69 -0.02 -9.30 -9.42
N PRO A 70 0.05 -8.99 -10.73
CA PRO A 70 -0.39 -9.91 -11.78
C PRO A 70 0.59 -11.05 -12.03
N PHE A 71 1.79 -10.99 -11.48
CA PHE A 71 2.87 -11.96 -11.64
C PHE A 71 3.31 -12.58 -10.32
N TYR A 72 4.01 -13.70 -10.40
CA TYR A 72 4.54 -14.40 -9.23
C TYR A 72 5.64 -13.60 -8.54
N ILE A 73 5.51 -13.43 -7.22
CA ILE A 73 6.55 -12.81 -6.39
C ILE A 73 7.61 -13.86 -6.06
N ARG A 74 8.87 -13.52 -6.32
CA ARG A 74 10.04 -14.40 -6.15
C ARG A 74 10.92 -13.99 -4.99
N GLY A 75 11.00 -12.71 -4.72
CA GLY A 75 11.84 -12.14 -3.68
C GLY A 75 11.21 -10.94 -3.00
N PHE A 76 11.47 -10.82 -1.71
CA PHE A 76 11.02 -9.73 -0.87
C PHE A 76 12.23 -9.13 -0.16
N HIS A 77 12.55 -7.90 -0.48
CA HIS A 77 13.71 -7.20 0.03
C HIS A 77 13.28 -6.00 0.86
N SER A 78 13.65 -6.00 2.14
CA SER A 78 13.43 -4.87 3.04
C SER A 78 14.76 -4.21 3.42
N ASP A 79 14.67 -3.02 3.98
CA ASP A 79 15.76 -2.45 4.75
C ASP A 79 16.00 -3.26 6.05
N ASN A 80 16.75 -2.68 7.00
CA ASN A 80 16.98 -3.33 8.29
C ASN A 80 15.84 -3.11 9.31
N GLY A 81 14.68 -2.62 8.86
CA GLY A 81 13.50 -2.42 9.70
C GLY A 81 13.05 -3.72 10.37
N SER A 82 12.83 -3.65 11.68
CA SER A 82 12.50 -4.82 12.50
C SER A 82 11.14 -5.44 12.15
N GLU A 83 10.22 -4.64 11.62
CA GLU A 83 8.85 -5.02 11.27
C GLU A 83 8.77 -6.10 10.19
N TYR A 84 9.71 -6.08 9.21
CA TYR A 84 9.76 -7.04 8.12
C TYR A 84 10.65 -8.25 8.42
N ILE A 85 11.42 -8.19 9.52
CA ILE A 85 12.38 -9.24 9.89
C ILE A 85 11.77 -10.17 10.94
N ASN A 86 10.55 -9.91 11.38
CA ASN A 86 9.91 -10.74 12.39
C ASN A 86 9.60 -12.15 11.85
N LYS A 87 9.55 -13.10 12.78
CA LYS A 87 9.37 -14.52 12.46
C LYS A 87 8.09 -14.83 11.67
N ILE A 88 7.10 -13.96 11.73
CA ILE A 88 5.79 -14.21 11.15
C ILE A 88 5.71 -13.72 9.72
N VAL A 89 6.23 -12.52 9.43
CA VAL A 89 6.44 -12.11 8.03
C VAL A 89 7.31 -13.14 7.32
N ALA A 90 8.37 -13.63 7.98
CA ALA A 90 9.19 -14.70 7.43
C ALA A 90 8.42 -16.00 7.18
N LYS A 91 7.51 -16.40 8.09
CA LYS A 91 6.65 -17.57 7.88
C LYS A 91 5.68 -17.40 6.70
N LEU A 92 5.06 -16.21 6.59
CA LEU A 92 4.20 -15.88 5.44
C LEU A 92 4.97 -16.00 4.13
N LEU A 93 6.13 -15.34 4.03
CA LEU A 93 6.93 -15.35 2.82
C LEU A 93 7.43 -16.76 2.46
N ASN A 94 7.82 -17.56 3.47
CA ASN A 94 8.21 -18.96 3.27
C ASN A 94 7.02 -19.83 2.78
N LYS A 95 5.82 -19.62 3.35
CA LYS A 95 4.60 -20.31 2.90
C LYS A 95 4.29 -20.01 1.42
N LEU A 96 4.58 -18.79 1.00
CA LEU A 96 4.38 -18.32 -0.38
C LEU A 96 5.59 -18.61 -1.30
N LEU A 97 6.61 -19.32 -0.80
CA LEU A 97 7.87 -19.63 -1.51
C LEU A 97 8.62 -18.36 -1.96
N ILE A 98 8.46 -17.26 -1.25
CA ILE A 98 9.10 -15.97 -1.53
C ILE A 98 10.41 -15.87 -0.75
N LYS A 99 11.52 -15.66 -1.47
CA LYS A 99 12.84 -15.50 -0.86
C LYS A 99 12.95 -14.14 -0.15
N GLN A 100 13.14 -14.15 1.15
CA GLN A 100 13.36 -12.94 1.93
C GLN A 100 14.85 -12.58 2.00
N THR A 101 15.15 -11.30 1.71
CA THR A 101 16.47 -10.71 1.85
C THR A 101 16.38 -9.36 2.56
N LYS A 102 17.51 -8.85 3.07
CA LYS A 102 17.58 -7.51 3.67
C LYS A 102 18.81 -6.76 3.18
N SER A 103 18.74 -5.42 3.26
CA SER A 103 19.83 -4.53 2.88
C SER A 103 21.12 -4.86 3.63
N ARG A 104 22.23 -4.66 2.96
CA ARG A 104 23.57 -4.77 3.55
C ARG A 104 23.80 -3.59 4.49
N ALA A 105 24.53 -3.83 5.58
CA ALA A 105 24.88 -2.76 6.51
C ALA A 105 25.71 -1.67 5.79
N ARG A 106 25.38 -0.40 6.00
CA ARG A 106 26.07 0.77 5.40
C ARG A 106 25.99 0.88 3.87
N HIS A 107 25.07 0.17 3.20
CA HIS A 107 24.80 0.27 1.77
C HIS A 107 23.46 0.97 1.51
N CYS A 108 23.44 2.31 1.61
CA CYS A 108 22.23 3.13 1.47
C CYS A 108 21.51 2.96 0.12
N ASN A 109 22.21 2.52 -0.93
CA ASN A 109 21.62 2.35 -2.25
C ASN A 109 20.88 1.02 -2.46
N ASP A 110 20.91 0.10 -1.50
CA ASP A 110 20.28 -1.20 -1.66
C ASP A 110 18.74 -1.09 -1.73
N ASN A 111 18.14 -0.04 -1.15
CA ASN A 111 16.68 0.20 -1.16
C ASN A 111 16.27 1.53 -1.82
N ALA A 112 17.19 2.21 -2.51
CA ALA A 112 16.99 3.56 -3.06
C ALA A 112 15.78 3.70 -4.01
N LEU A 113 15.36 2.61 -4.68
CA LEU A 113 14.20 2.63 -5.57
C LEU A 113 12.92 2.93 -4.78
N VAL A 114 12.64 2.18 -3.73
CA VAL A 114 11.41 2.36 -2.93
C VAL A 114 11.46 3.65 -2.12
N GLU A 115 12.62 4.03 -1.59
CA GLU A 115 12.81 5.30 -0.88
C GLU A 115 12.45 6.50 -1.77
N GLY A 116 12.94 6.52 -3.02
CA GLY A 116 12.57 7.55 -4.00
C GLY A 116 11.07 7.58 -4.31
N LYS A 117 10.43 6.44 -4.34
CA LYS A 117 8.97 6.32 -4.54
C LYS A 117 8.18 6.80 -3.33
N ASN A 118 8.67 6.63 -2.10
CA ASN A 118 8.01 7.15 -0.91
C ASN A 118 7.74 8.67 -1.01
N GLY A 119 8.74 9.43 -1.47
CA GLY A 119 8.57 10.86 -1.72
C GLY A 119 7.65 11.15 -2.92
N ALA A 120 7.92 10.52 -4.05
CA ALA A 120 7.24 10.78 -5.32
C ALA A 120 5.77 10.29 -5.34
N ILE A 121 5.40 9.31 -4.54
CA ILE A 121 4.08 8.69 -4.53
C ILE A 121 3.37 8.96 -3.20
N ILE A 122 3.88 8.45 -2.09
CA ILE A 122 3.17 8.52 -0.82
C ILE A 122 3.08 9.98 -0.34
N ARG A 123 4.21 10.66 -0.21
CA ARG A 123 4.23 12.04 0.29
C ARG A 123 3.52 13.01 -0.65
N LYS A 124 3.65 12.82 -1.96
CA LYS A 124 2.94 13.64 -2.96
C LYS A 124 1.42 13.48 -2.89
N ASN A 125 0.91 12.30 -2.59
CA ASN A 125 -0.53 12.04 -2.53
C ASN A 125 -1.14 12.24 -1.14
N MET A 126 -0.45 11.84 -0.07
CA MET A 126 -0.96 11.85 1.30
C MET A 126 -0.46 13.03 2.13
N GLY A 127 0.58 13.73 1.67
CA GLY A 127 1.19 14.85 2.40
C GLY A 127 1.98 14.40 3.62
N TYR A 128 2.20 15.34 4.53
CA TYR A 128 2.95 15.14 5.78
C TYR A 128 2.07 15.29 7.03
N ALA A 129 0.82 15.73 6.86
CA ALA A 129 -0.11 15.92 7.97
C ALA A 129 -0.45 14.56 8.61
N HIS A 130 -0.63 14.57 9.93
CA HIS A 130 -1.06 13.40 10.67
C HIS A 130 -2.41 12.87 10.16
N ILE A 131 -2.47 11.58 9.90
CA ILE A 131 -3.71 10.87 9.55
C ILE A 131 -3.95 9.83 10.65
N PRO A 132 -5.05 9.94 11.42
CA PRO A 132 -5.35 9.01 12.49
C PRO A 132 -5.45 7.56 12.03
N GLN A 133 -4.99 6.64 12.85
CA GLN A 133 -4.92 5.20 12.57
C GLN A 133 -6.26 4.60 12.09
N LYS A 134 -7.37 5.04 12.66
CA LYS A 134 -8.74 4.59 12.30
C LYS A 134 -9.10 4.78 10.82
N HIS A 135 -8.35 5.59 10.09
CA HIS A 135 -8.60 5.84 8.67
C HIS A 135 -7.87 4.88 7.73
N ALA A 136 -7.02 3.96 8.23
CA ALA A 136 -6.31 3.00 7.41
C ALA A 136 -7.22 2.21 6.45
N PRO A 137 -8.42 1.71 6.84
CA PRO A 137 -9.30 1.01 5.91
C PRO A 137 -9.81 1.89 4.76
N ARG A 138 -10.08 3.18 5.02
CA ARG A 138 -10.51 4.14 3.97
C ARG A 138 -9.37 4.46 3.02
N VAL A 139 -8.16 4.62 3.56
CA VAL A 139 -6.94 4.84 2.78
C VAL A 139 -6.65 3.62 1.89
N ASN A 140 -6.78 2.40 2.40
CA ASN A 140 -6.61 1.17 1.62
C ASN A 140 -7.63 1.07 0.48
N ARG A 141 -8.90 1.45 0.71
CA ARG A 141 -9.90 1.50 -0.36
C ARG A 141 -9.49 2.45 -1.49
N PHE A 142 -9.01 3.64 -1.15
CA PHE A 142 -8.49 4.61 -2.12
C PHE A 142 -7.28 4.05 -2.86
N TYR A 143 -6.33 3.45 -2.16
CA TYR A 143 -5.14 2.86 -2.78
C TYR A 143 -5.52 1.76 -3.77
N ARG A 144 -6.31 0.79 -3.36
CA ARG A 144 -6.69 -0.35 -4.20
C ARG A 144 -7.49 0.07 -5.43
N ASN A 145 -8.49 0.93 -5.24
CA ASN A 145 -9.47 1.23 -6.29
C ASN A 145 -9.03 2.35 -7.23
N HIS A 146 -8.05 3.16 -6.84
CA HIS A 146 -7.67 4.34 -7.62
C HIS A 146 -6.16 4.50 -7.75
N LEU A 147 -5.40 4.61 -6.66
CA LEU A 147 -3.99 4.95 -6.74
C LEU A 147 -3.17 3.82 -7.39
N ASN A 148 -3.30 2.57 -6.93
CA ASN A 148 -2.53 1.45 -7.44
C ASN A 148 -2.84 1.17 -8.93
N ILE A 149 -4.10 1.36 -9.36
CA ILE A 149 -4.48 1.27 -10.77
C ILE A 149 -3.77 2.36 -11.57
N TYR A 150 -3.88 3.62 -11.14
CA TYR A 150 -3.24 4.73 -11.82
C TYR A 150 -1.73 4.56 -11.92
N LEU A 151 -1.06 4.13 -10.85
CA LEU A 151 0.39 3.94 -10.83
C LEU A 151 0.87 2.89 -11.83
N ASN A 152 0.14 1.80 -11.98
CA ASN A 152 0.59 0.65 -12.72
C ASN A 152 0.14 0.62 -14.20
N TYR A 153 -1.00 1.27 -14.51
CA TYR A 153 -1.57 1.22 -15.84
C TYR A 153 -1.55 2.56 -16.58
N HIS A 154 -1.30 3.71 -15.88
CA HIS A 154 -1.47 5.03 -16.49
C HIS A 154 -0.35 6.02 -16.16
N ARG A 155 0.54 5.70 -15.21
CA ARG A 155 1.61 6.63 -14.81
C ARG A 155 2.97 6.19 -15.32
N PRO A 156 3.61 6.97 -16.23
CA PRO A 156 4.94 6.64 -16.71
C PRO A 156 6.00 6.70 -15.59
N CYS A 157 6.92 5.75 -15.62
CA CYS A 157 8.08 5.67 -14.76
C CYS A 157 9.36 5.79 -15.58
N GLY A 158 10.37 6.47 -15.04
CA GLY A 158 11.69 6.54 -15.66
C GLY A 158 12.50 5.28 -15.40
N PHE A 159 13.02 4.66 -16.47
CA PHE A 159 13.92 3.52 -16.38
C PHE A 159 15.36 3.96 -16.66
N SER A 160 16.26 3.66 -15.71
CA SER A 160 17.67 4.06 -15.83
C SER A 160 18.46 3.08 -16.70
N THR A 161 19.29 3.65 -17.58
CA THR A 161 20.36 2.92 -18.26
C THR A 161 21.69 3.33 -17.65
N ILE A 162 22.58 2.38 -17.42
CA ILE A 162 23.94 2.66 -16.96
C ILE A 162 24.79 2.99 -18.17
N ILE A 163 25.36 4.20 -18.19
CA ILE A 163 26.32 4.64 -19.20
C ILE A 163 27.67 4.75 -18.52
N THR A 164 28.69 4.15 -19.12
CA THR A 164 30.09 4.29 -18.68
C THR A 164 30.76 5.40 -19.48
N ASP A 165 31.28 6.40 -18.80
CA ASP A 165 32.02 7.50 -19.45
C ASP A 165 33.44 7.05 -19.92
N LYS A 166 34.12 7.92 -20.66
CA LYS A 166 35.46 7.65 -21.17
C LYS A 166 36.52 7.39 -20.09
N LYS A 167 36.18 7.71 -18.81
CA LYS A 167 37.07 7.51 -17.65
C LYS A 167 36.66 6.26 -16.84
N GLY A 168 35.75 5.41 -17.36
CA GLY A 168 35.28 4.20 -16.69
C GLY A 168 34.24 4.46 -15.59
N LYS A 169 33.78 5.70 -15.36
CA LYS A 169 32.80 6.02 -14.34
C LYS A 169 31.39 5.73 -14.83
N GLN A 170 30.65 4.95 -14.05
CA GLN A 170 29.26 4.61 -14.34
C GLN A 170 28.30 5.72 -13.87
N LYS A 171 27.37 6.09 -14.74
CA LYS A 171 26.31 7.07 -14.47
C LYS A 171 24.96 6.50 -14.88
N LYS A 172 23.95 6.63 -14.01
CA LYS A 172 22.56 6.33 -14.36
C LYS A 172 21.96 7.47 -15.17
N VAL A 173 21.38 7.15 -16.33
CA VAL A 173 20.70 8.11 -17.20
C VAL A 173 19.28 7.61 -17.45
N TYR A 174 18.30 8.51 -17.33
CA TYR A 174 16.88 8.21 -17.52
C TYR A 174 16.43 8.77 -18.87
N LYS A 175 16.54 7.97 -19.92
CA LYS A 175 16.11 8.32 -21.27
C LYS A 175 14.76 7.70 -21.66
N THR A 176 14.39 6.62 -21.01
CA THR A 176 13.19 5.85 -21.33
C THR A 176 12.17 6.01 -20.23
N TYR A 177 10.94 6.31 -20.63
CA TYR A 177 9.77 6.35 -19.76
C TYR A 177 8.75 5.34 -20.28
N GLN A 178 8.26 4.49 -19.41
CA GLN A 178 7.22 3.50 -19.71
C GLN A 178 6.26 3.37 -18.53
N ILE A 179 5.03 2.99 -18.80
CA ILE A 179 4.07 2.57 -17.79
C ILE A 179 4.51 1.19 -17.27
N PRO A 180 4.41 0.90 -15.95
CA PRO A 180 4.79 -0.41 -15.40
C PRO A 180 4.14 -1.59 -16.14
N TYR A 181 2.87 -1.47 -16.55
CA TYR A 181 2.18 -2.46 -17.35
C TYR A 181 2.84 -2.71 -18.71
N GLU A 182 3.15 -1.65 -19.46
CA GLU A 182 3.84 -1.76 -20.75
C GLU A 182 5.24 -2.36 -20.57
N ARG A 183 5.93 -1.97 -19.49
CA ARG A 183 7.23 -2.55 -19.15
C ARG A 183 7.13 -4.05 -18.90
N LEU A 184 6.12 -4.51 -18.14
CA LEU A 184 5.86 -5.93 -17.93
C LEU A 184 5.62 -6.65 -19.25
N LYS A 185 4.72 -6.11 -20.08
CA LYS A 185 4.33 -6.70 -21.38
C LYS A 185 5.49 -6.77 -22.37
N SER A 186 6.45 -5.83 -22.27
CA SER A 186 7.66 -5.79 -23.13
C SER A 186 8.77 -6.76 -22.73
N LEU A 187 8.66 -7.46 -21.63
CA LEU A 187 9.69 -8.41 -21.20
C LEU A 187 9.70 -9.67 -22.07
N PRO A 188 10.89 -10.26 -22.31
CA PRO A 188 10.96 -11.56 -22.96
C PRO A 188 10.16 -12.60 -22.17
N TYR A 189 9.32 -13.37 -22.86
CA TYR A 189 8.47 -14.41 -22.24
C TYR A 189 7.55 -13.87 -21.14
N ALA A 190 6.99 -12.68 -21.32
CA ALA A 190 6.20 -11.97 -20.32
C ALA A 190 5.04 -12.79 -19.74
N GLU A 191 4.36 -13.59 -20.57
CA GLU A 191 3.26 -14.48 -20.17
C GLU A 191 3.65 -15.49 -19.10
N HIS A 192 4.88 -16.00 -19.14
CA HIS A 192 5.37 -16.98 -18.18
C HIS A 192 5.57 -16.41 -16.76
N TYR A 193 5.53 -15.10 -16.61
CA TYR A 193 5.62 -14.46 -15.29
C TYR A 193 4.25 -14.28 -14.65
N LEU A 194 3.17 -14.29 -15.45
CA LEU A 194 1.82 -14.06 -14.95
C LEU A 194 1.38 -15.21 -14.03
N ARG A 195 0.56 -14.86 -13.05
CA ARG A 195 -0.06 -15.85 -12.16
C ARG A 195 -1.13 -16.63 -12.91
N GLU A 196 -1.40 -17.84 -12.45
CA GLU A 196 -2.48 -18.65 -12.96
C GLU A 196 -3.81 -17.88 -13.00
N GLY A 197 -4.53 -17.96 -14.10
CA GLY A 197 -5.79 -17.25 -14.33
C GLY A 197 -5.64 -15.77 -14.70
N ILE A 198 -4.43 -15.21 -14.76
CA ILE A 198 -4.17 -13.84 -15.23
C ILE A 198 -3.60 -13.92 -16.64
N THR A 199 -4.19 -13.18 -17.57
CA THR A 199 -3.74 -13.08 -18.97
C THR A 199 -3.55 -11.61 -19.36
N PHE A 200 -2.80 -11.35 -20.43
CA PHE A 200 -2.66 -9.99 -20.94
C PHE A 200 -3.98 -9.42 -21.46
N GLU A 201 -4.91 -10.24 -21.96
CA GLU A 201 -6.24 -9.79 -22.37
C GLU A 201 -7.05 -9.22 -21.18
N ILE A 202 -6.92 -9.84 -19.99
CA ILE A 202 -7.55 -9.32 -18.77
C ILE A 202 -6.90 -8.00 -18.36
N LEU A 203 -5.57 -7.93 -18.41
CA LEU A 203 -4.81 -6.73 -18.02
C LEU A 203 -5.01 -5.60 -19.03
N ASP A 204 -5.12 -5.89 -20.33
CA ASP A 204 -5.42 -4.92 -21.40
C ASP A 204 -6.79 -4.26 -21.17
N LYS A 205 -7.80 -5.03 -20.76
CA LYS A 205 -9.11 -4.45 -20.40
C LYS A 205 -9.00 -3.40 -19.31
N ILE A 206 -8.18 -3.65 -18.29
CA ILE A 206 -7.95 -2.68 -17.21
C ILE A 206 -7.16 -1.46 -17.71
N ALA A 207 -6.11 -1.73 -18.50
CA ALA A 207 -5.20 -0.69 -18.99
C ALA A 207 -5.86 0.28 -19.96
N TYR A 208 -6.75 -0.22 -20.82
CA TYR A 208 -7.32 0.55 -21.93
C TYR A 208 -8.82 0.89 -21.76
N GLU A 209 -9.42 0.55 -20.61
CA GLU A 209 -10.80 0.95 -20.29
C GLU A 209 -10.95 2.47 -20.22
N LYS A 210 -9.93 3.15 -19.72
CA LYS A 210 -9.90 4.59 -19.55
C LYS A 210 -8.59 5.17 -20.09
N SER A 211 -8.63 6.40 -20.57
CA SER A 211 -7.42 7.14 -20.89
C SER A 211 -6.62 7.51 -19.63
N ASP A 212 -5.34 7.80 -19.80
CA ASP A 212 -4.46 8.21 -18.69
C ASP A 212 -4.99 9.46 -17.96
N ASN A 213 -5.54 10.42 -18.72
CA ASN A 213 -6.11 11.65 -18.16
C ASN A 213 -7.39 11.39 -17.37
N GLU A 214 -8.28 10.53 -17.86
CA GLU A 214 -9.52 10.13 -17.16
C GLU A 214 -9.19 9.40 -15.86
N CYS A 215 -8.26 8.43 -15.90
CA CYS A 215 -7.83 7.71 -14.72
C CYS A 215 -7.17 8.65 -13.70
N ALA A 216 -6.33 9.58 -14.14
CA ALA A 216 -5.73 10.59 -13.28
C ALA A 216 -6.80 11.49 -12.62
N ALA A 217 -7.80 11.95 -13.38
CA ALA A 217 -8.89 12.79 -12.87
C ALA A 217 -9.74 12.04 -11.84
N LEU A 218 -10.09 10.77 -12.09
CA LEU A 218 -10.82 9.93 -11.16
C LEU A 218 -10.03 9.68 -9.86
N MET A 219 -8.74 9.40 -9.97
CA MET A 219 -7.86 9.23 -8.81
C MET A 219 -7.79 10.53 -7.98
N GLN A 220 -7.65 11.71 -8.61
CA GLN A 220 -7.64 13.00 -7.91
C GLN A 220 -8.97 13.29 -7.22
N LYS A 221 -10.10 13.03 -7.89
CA LYS A 221 -11.45 13.17 -7.31
C LYS A 221 -11.60 12.28 -6.08
N ALA A 222 -11.25 11.01 -6.19
CA ALA A 222 -11.32 10.06 -5.07
C ALA A 222 -10.40 10.47 -3.90
N LYS A 223 -9.23 11.05 -4.19
CA LYS A 223 -8.34 11.60 -3.17
C LYS A 223 -8.98 12.76 -2.41
N VAL A 224 -9.61 13.70 -3.11
CA VAL A 224 -10.32 14.83 -2.47
C VAL A 224 -11.44 14.32 -1.57
N GLU A 225 -12.20 13.33 -2.01
CA GLU A 225 -13.28 12.70 -1.23
C GLU A 225 -12.73 11.98 0.00
N LEU A 226 -11.61 11.27 -0.14
CA LEU A 226 -10.92 10.65 0.99
C LEU A 226 -10.58 11.68 2.07
N PHE A 227 -9.90 12.78 1.70
CA PHE A 227 -9.51 13.81 2.66
C PHE A 227 -10.71 14.50 3.31
N LYS A 228 -11.77 14.80 2.55
CA LYS A 228 -13.04 15.29 3.12
C LYS A 228 -13.58 14.31 4.18
N SER A 229 -13.52 13.01 3.93
CA SER A 229 -14.03 12.00 4.84
C SER A 229 -13.30 11.95 6.20
N PHE A 230 -12.08 12.44 6.29
CA PHE A 230 -11.35 12.54 7.55
C PHE A 230 -11.95 13.59 8.48
N HIS A 231 -12.45 14.70 7.93
CA HIS A 231 -13.05 15.80 8.68
C HIS A 231 -14.48 15.48 9.15
N TYR A 232 -15.28 14.78 8.34
CA TYR A 232 -16.65 14.41 8.74
C TYR A 232 -16.72 13.49 9.97
N THR A 233 -15.68 12.75 10.27
CA THR A 233 -15.64 11.87 11.46
C THR A 233 -15.49 12.66 12.77
N LEU A 234 -15.15 13.94 12.73
CA LEU A 234 -15.06 14.83 13.89
C LEU A 234 -16.41 15.50 14.22
N GLN A 235 -17.43 15.38 13.36
CA GLN A 235 -18.70 16.07 13.48
C GLN A 235 -19.91 15.16 13.76
N LEU A 236 -19.72 13.86 14.02
CA LEU A 236 -20.81 13.06 14.57
C LEU A 236 -21.07 13.56 16.01
N PRO A 237 -22.25 14.11 16.32
CA PRO A 237 -22.57 14.47 17.69
C PRO A 237 -22.45 13.20 18.52
N ILE A 238 -21.80 13.33 19.68
CA ILE A 238 -21.90 12.33 20.73
C ILE A 238 -23.38 12.30 21.11
N THR A 239 -24.13 11.36 20.56
CA THR A 239 -25.43 11.03 21.08
C THR A 239 -25.19 10.52 22.50
N TYR A 240 -25.37 11.41 23.49
CA TYR A 240 -25.50 10.99 24.85
C TYR A 240 -26.71 10.04 24.87
N ALA A 241 -26.44 8.75 25.04
CA ALA A 241 -27.45 7.80 25.44
C ALA A 241 -27.98 8.29 26.80
N ILE A 242 -29.17 8.88 26.81
CA ILE A 242 -29.90 9.18 28.07
C ILE A 242 -30.10 7.83 28.71
N PRO A 243 -29.62 7.58 29.93
CA PRO A 243 -29.95 6.34 30.61
C PRO A 243 -31.44 6.33 30.84
N ALA A 244 -32.12 5.32 30.35
CA ALA A 244 -33.48 5.00 30.75
C ALA A 244 -33.45 4.59 32.26
N ALA A 245 -33.64 5.55 33.12
CA ALA A 245 -33.80 5.32 34.52
C ALA A 245 -35.04 6.08 34.99
N VAL A 246 -35.91 5.34 35.57
CA VAL A 246 -36.97 5.74 36.49
C VAL A 246 -38.30 6.23 35.88
N SER A 247 -39.17 5.28 35.58
CA SER A 247 -40.59 5.42 35.90
C SER A 247 -41.09 4.11 36.50
N ALA A 248 -40.81 3.96 37.76
CA ALA A 248 -41.55 2.99 38.58
C ALA A 248 -42.20 3.76 39.73
N ASN A 249 -43.43 3.46 39.92
CA ASN A 249 -44.24 3.75 41.08
C ASN A 249 -44.98 5.10 41.16
N CYS A 250 -46.26 5.06 40.84
CA CYS A 250 -47.32 5.39 41.78
C CYS A 250 -48.69 5.10 41.14
N ALA A 251 -49.29 3.97 41.48
CA ALA A 251 -50.73 3.78 41.44
C ALA A 251 -51.09 2.82 42.57
N THR A 252 -51.38 3.38 43.72
CA THR A 252 -52.15 2.71 44.77
C THR A 252 -53.63 2.70 44.40
N PRO A 253 -54.34 1.59 44.57
CA PRO A 253 -55.79 1.54 44.40
C PRO A 253 -56.43 2.06 45.68
N ILE A 254 -57.28 3.04 45.53
CA ILE A 254 -58.21 3.45 46.60
C ILE A 254 -59.49 2.55 46.48
N SER A 255 -59.65 1.70 47.47
CA SER A 255 -60.90 1.02 47.76
C SER A 255 -61.92 2.01 48.31
N GLY A 256 -63.08 2.09 47.74
CA GLY A 256 -64.23 2.84 48.25
C GLY A 256 -65.50 2.03 48.00
N SER A 257 -65.87 1.31 49.00
CA SER A 257 -67.20 0.76 49.14
C SER A 257 -68.18 1.89 49.50
N TYR A 258 -69.40 1.85 48.96
CA TYR A 258 -70.71 2.18 49.63
C TYR A 258 -71.83 1.93 48.62
N LEU A 259 -72.67 0.95 48.99
CA LEU A 259 -74.13 1.02 49.29
C LEU A 259 -74.99 1.59 48.13
N ASP A 260 -75.92 0.92 47.60
CA ASP A 260 -77.10 0.12 48.03
C ASP A 260 -77.48 -0.93 46.97
#